data_acbbf6740842a0b3d4e62f3c53b1a838
#
_entry.id   acbbf6740842a0b3d4e62f3c53b1a838
#
_cell.length_a   1.000
_cell.length_b   1.000
_cell.length_c   1.000
_cell.angle_alpha   90.00
_cell.angle_beta   90.00
_cell.angle_gamma   90.00
#
_symmetry.space_group_name_H-M   'P 1'
#
loop_
_entity.id
_entity.type
_entity.pdbx_description
1 polymer ?
#
loop_
_entity_poly.entity_id
_entity_poly.type
_entity_poly.pdbx_seq_one_letter_code
_entity_poly.pdbx_strand_id
1 'polypeptide(L)'
;MRLSIVIVTLQVLGQTVLGFKLSIAQVLVSMGTSVFLDGAIVMASGGGFRWPASAMLTGNGVALILRVTGTRHGDWWSLRGAQYFVLAAALGILSKHLVRPGGRHIFNPSNLGLVLCLLVVGPTTVFPQYLWWGPLGPPVVAAWAVILVGAAWVLRPLGMGGLVLAFLVPFGVVVGLFAANGACFDAVWRVDSVCGANYWIGVAISPEVAIFILFMMSDPRTAPHRPGARVVYGMATAAVASALIYIQPTEYGIKLSVLAALTITCAGMPLAGWLLCWTQRQRINRVPGDKEATQPTGSAERPAPARRGSVVAAAVITLFVSGAVVATAGNQQLIDAERGAGVTSGDTPRQ
;
A
#
# COMPACT_ATOMS: atom_id res chain seq x y z
N MET A 1 -0.44 1.25 -19.08
CA MET A 1 -0.93 2.50 -19.69
C MET A 1 -2.22 3.02 -19.05
N ARG A 2 -3.33 2.25 -18.95
CA ARG A 2 -4.58 2.73 -18.33
C ARG A 2 -4.41 3.28 -16.91
N LEU A 3 -3.77 2.53 -16.02
CA LEU A 3 -3.51 2.94 -14.63
C LEU A 3 -2.68 4.23 -14.55
N SER A 4 -1.67 4.39 -15.41
CA SER A 4 -0.86 5.61 -15.43
C SER A 4 -1.69 6.85 -15.79
N ILE A 5 -2.66 6.72 -16.72
CA ILE A 5 -3.58 7.81 -17.06
C ILE A 5 -4.41 8.20 -15.85
N VAL A 6 -5.00 7.23 -15.15
CA VAL A 6 -5.83 7.50 -13.96
C VAL A 6 -5.02 8.22 -12.87
N ILE A 7 -3.83 7.70 -12.54
CA ILE A 7 -2.99 8.30 -11.49
C ILE A 7 -2.52 9.70 -11.87
N VAL A 8 -2.10 9.93 -13.12
CA VAL A 8 -1.69 11.26 -13.60
C VAL A 8 -2.88 12.23 -13.56
N THR A 9 -4.08 11.78 -13.97
CA THR A 9 -5.29 12.61 -13.88
C THR A 9 -5.60 13.00 -12.44
N LEU A 10 -5.49 12.06 -11.48
CA LEU A 10 -5.67 12.35 -10.06
C LEU A 10 -4.61 13.33 -9.54
N GLN A 11 -3.35 13.22 -9.97
CA GLN A 11 -2.32 14.18 -9.61
C GLN A 11 -2.59 15.57 -10.18
N VAL A 12 -3.02 15.67 -11.45
CA VAL A 12 -3.40 16.95 -12.04
C VAL A 12 -4.56 17.58 -11.28
N LEU A 13 -5.63 16.83 -10.99
CA LEU A 13 -6.73 17.30 -10.14
C LEU A 13 -6.24 17.71 -8.74
N GLY A 14 -5.36 16.91 -8.16
CA GLY A 14 -4.74 17.18 -6.87
C GLY A 14 -4.01 18.53 -6.85
N GLN A 15 -3.24 18.80 -7.88
CA GLN A 15 -2.44 20.01 -7.99
C GLN A 15 -3.25 21.26 -8.38
N THR A 16 -4.34 21.08 -9.13
CA THR A 16 -5.09 22.24 -9.65
C THR A 16 -6.27 22.64 -8.78
N VAL A 17 -7.04 21.67 -8.24
CA VAL A 17 -8.32 21.94 -7.58
C VAL A 17 -8.49 21.31 -6.20
N LEU A 18 -7.70 20.26 -5.86
CA LEU A 18 -7.84 19.56 -4.58
C LEU A 18 -6.82 20.01 -3.51
N GLY A 19 -5.94 20.92 -3.85
CA GLY A 19 -5.00 21.52 -2.88
C GLY A 19 -3.94 20.56 -2.34
N PHE A 20 -3.45 19.61 -3.16
CA PHE A 20 -2.40 18.68 -2.74
C PHE A 20 -1.14 19.43 -2.30
N LYS A 21 -0.61 19.05 -1.14
CA LYS A 21 0.63 19.59 -0.59
C LYS A 21 1.83 18.78 -1.10
N LEU A 22 2.02 18.78 -2.40
CA LEU A 22 3.03 18.05 -3.16
C LEU A 22 3.54 18.94 -4.29
N SER A 23 4.85 18.95 -4.55
CA SER A 23 5.44 19.69 -5.68
C SER A 23 5.67 18.81 -6.90
N ILE A 24 5.69 19.43 -8.08
CA ILE A 24 6.07 18.73 -9.33
C ILE A 24 7.50 18.22 -9.24
N ALA A 25 8.41 18.98 -8.64
CA ALA A 25 9.79 18.56 -8.44
C ALA A 25 9.88 17.28 -7.60
N GLN A 26 9.11 17.14 -6.53
CA GLN A 26 9.05 15.93 -5.71
C GLN A 26 8.53 14.72 -6.53
N VAL A 27 7.52 14.90 -7.37
CA VAL A 27 7.02 13.85 -8.29
C VAL A 27 8.12 13.41 -9.26
N LEU A 28 8.81 14.37 -9.88
CA LEU A 28 9.89 14.09 -10.84
C LEU A 28 11.08 13.39 -10.17
N VAL A 29 11.46 13.80 -8.95
CA VAL A 29 12.51 13.14 -8.17
C VAL A 29 12.15 11.69 -7.86
N SER A 30 10.92 11.43 -7.41
CA SER A 30 10.46 10.07 -7.13
C SER A 30 10.47 9.18 -8.37
N MET A 31 9.94 9.68 -9.49
CA MET A 31 9.91 8.97 -10.76
C MET A 31 11.33 8.77 -11.32
N GLY A 32 12.16 9.82 -11.31
CA GLY A 32 13.54 9.78 -11.77
C GLY A 32 14.38 8.78 -10.99
N THR A 33 14.28 8.76 -9.66
CA THR A 33 14.94 7.78 -8.81
C THR A 33 14.53 6.35 -9.17
N SER A 34 13.22 6.11 -9.32
CA SER A 34 12.72 4.79 -9.68
C SER A 34 13.23 4.32 -11.03
N VAL A 35 13.21 5.18 -12.05
CA VAL A 35 13.67 4.88 -13.40
C VAL A 35 15.17 4.63 -13.42
N PHE A 36 15.95 5.50 -12.77
CA PHE A 36 17.41 5.38 -12.72
C PHE A 36 17.84 4.08 -12.05
N LEU A 37 17.29 3.77 -10.87
CA LEU A 37 17.66 2.56 -10.13
C LEU A 37 17.22 1.28 -10.86
N ASP A 38 15.99 1.22 -11.39
CA ASP A 38 15.51 0.06 -12.15
C ASP A 38 16.38 -0.17 -13.39
N GLY A 39 16.69 0.90 -14.12
CA GLY A 39 17.58 0.86 -15.29
C GLY A 39 19.00 0.42 -14.95
N ALA A 40 19.60 0.99 -13.89
CA ALA A 40 20.94 0.64 -13.45
C ALA A 40 21.04 -0.84 -13.04
N ILE A 41 20.07 -1.36 -12.28
CA ILE A 41 20.04 -2.77 -11.88
C ILE A 41 19.87 -3.69 -13.09
N VAL A 42 18.98 -3.34 -14.03
CA VAL A 42 18.76 -4.15 -15.24
C VAL A 42 20.03 -4.19 -16.10
N MET A 43 20.68 -3.04 -16.33
CA MET A 43 21.94 -2.98 -17.09
C MET A 43 23.09 -3.73 -16.39
N ALA A 44 23.25 -3.56 -15.09
CA ALA A 44 24.25 -4.29 -14.30
C ALA A 44 24.04 -5.81 -14.32
N SER A 45 22.79 -6.25 -14.54
CA SER A 45 22.43 -7.68 -14.67
C SER A 45 22.56 -8.20 -16.11
N GLY A 46 23.16 -7.46 -17.02
CA GLY A 46 23.31 -7.84 -18.43
C GLY A 46 22.02 -7.70 -19.26
N GLY A 47 20.99 -7.04 -18.74
CA GLY A 47 19.74 -6.79 -19.47
C GLY A 47 19.86 -5.62 -20.46
N GLY A 48 19.18 -5.73 -21.59
CA GLY A 48 19.05 -4.63 -22.54
C GLY A 48 18.10 -3.52 -22.07
N PHE A 49 18.18 -2.36 -22.69
CA PHE A 49 17.26 -1.25 -22.42
C PHE A 49 15.80 -1.67 -22.66
N ARG A 50 14.97 -1.42 -21.68
CA ARG A 50 13.51 -1.60 -21.76
C ARG A 50 12.83 -0.33 -21.29
N TRP A 51 11.71 0.03 -21.92
CA TRP A 51 10.91 1.16 -21.48
C TRP A 51 10.50 1.03 -20.00
N PRO A 52 10.87 1.98 -19.13
CA PRO A 52 10.79 1.82 -17.67
C PRO A 52 9.38 2.12 -17.11
N ALA A 53 8.30 1.79 -17.83
CA ALA A 53 6.93 2.09 -17.44
C ALA A 53 6.56 1.61 -16.03
N SER A 54 7.08 0.43 -15.63
CA SER A 54 6.83 -0.11 -14.28
C SER A 54 7.55 0.70 -13.19
N ALA A 55 8.76 1.18 -13.47
CA ALA A 55 9.51 2.02 -12.53
C ALA A 55 8.88 3.41 -12.42
N MET A 56 8.49 4.01 -13.54
CA MET A 56 7.75 5.29 -13.55
C MET A 56 6.47 5.19 -12.72
N LEU A 57 5.71 4.09 -12.89
CA LEU A 57 4.49 3.88 -12.11
C LEU A 57 4.77 3.71 -10.61
N THR A 58 5.88 3.05 -10.25
CA THR A 58 6.30 2.93 -8.84
C THR A 58 6.60 4.30 -8.24
N GLY A 59 7.43 5.10 -8.88
CA GLY A 59 7.77 6.45 -8.41
C GLY A 59 6.56 7.38 -8.37
N ASN A 60 5.68 7.31 -9.36
CA ASN A 60 4.44 8.07 -9.39
C ASN A 60 3.48 7.67 -8.26
N GLY A 61 3.36 6.36 -7.97
CA GLY A 61 2.56 5.85 -6.86
C GLY A 61 3.10 6.28 -5.49
N VAL A 62 4.42 6.32 -5.32
CA VAL A 62 5.06 6.89 -4.12
C VAL A 62 4.71 8.37 -4.00
N ALA A 63 4.89 9.15 -5.06
CA ALA A 63 4.62 10.59 -5.05
C ALA A 63 3.15 10.94 -4.80
N LEU A 64 2.21 10.10 -5.25
CA LEU A 64 0.78 10.32 -5.00
C LEU A 64 0.42 10.23 -3.51
N ILE A 65 1.13 9.39 -2.75
CA ILE A 65 0.76 9.07 -1.36
C ILE A 65 1.68 9.74 -0.35
N LEU A 66 2.98 9.90 -0.66
CA LEU A 66 3.92 10.49 0.27
C LEU A 66 3.78 12.01 0.31
N ARG A 67 3.68 12.55 1.52
CA ARG A 67 3.74 13.99 1.81
C ARG A 67 4.89 14.27 2.77
N VAL A 68 5.56 15.40 2.57
CA VAL A 68 6.56 15.93 3.51
C VAL A 68 6.00 17.15 4.23
N THR A 69 6.15 17.17 5.56
CA THR A 69 5.70 18.27 6.41
C THR A 69 6.32 19.59 5.95
N GLY A 70 5.49 20.65 5.87
CA GLY A 70 5.91 21.97 5.43
C GLY A 70 5.93 22.19 3.92
N THR A 71 5.62 21.17 3.07
CA THR A 71 5.32 21.41 1.65
C THR A 71 3.97 22.11 1.53
N ARG A 72 3.92 23.21 0.78
CA ARG A 72 2.69 24.00 0.56
C ARG A 72 2.10 23.72 -0.81
N HIS A 73 0.78 23.81 -0.90
CA HIS A 73 0.11 23.84 -2.20
C HIS A 73 0.55 25.09 -2.99
N GLY A 74 0.80 24.93 -4.28
CA GLY A 74 1.27 26.01 -5.14
C GLY A 74 2.79 26.19 -5.19
N ASP A 75 3.55 25.50 -4.34
CA ASP A 75 5.02 25.50 -4.39
C ASP A 75 5.51 24.40 -5.37
N TRP A 76 5.33 24.68 -6.66
CA TRP A 76 5.48 23.69 -7.73
C TRP A 76 6.89 23.10 -7.86
N TRP A 77 7.93 23.83 -7.48
CA TRP A 77 9.32 23.44 -7.68
C TRP A 77 10.08 23.22 -6.37
N SER A 78 9.37 23.08 -5.26
CA SER A 78 9.99 22.79 -3.98
C SER A 78 10.65 21.41 -3.98
N LEU A 79 11.92 21.38 -3.58
CA LEU A 79 12.68 20.16 -3.30
C LEU A 79 12.65 19.80 -1.80
N ARG A 80 11.76 20.41 -1.01
CA ARG A 80 11.64 20.11 0.42
C ARG A 80 11.42 18.64 0.65
N GLY A 81 12.34 18.02 1.41
CA GLY A 81 12.28 16.60 1.75
C GLY A 81 12.37 15.66 0.53
N ALA A 82 12.98 16.09 -0.58
CA ALA A 82 13.20 15.26 -1.75
C ALA A 82 13.90 13.93 -1.43
N GLN A 83 14.78 13.93 -0.40
CA GLN A 83 15.46 12.72 0.10
C GLN A 83 14.49 11.62 0.54
N TYR A 84 13.31 11.97 1.05
CA TYR A 84 12.32 10.97 1.47
C TYR A 84 11.59 10.34 0.28
N PHE A 85 11.37 11.11 -0.79
CA PHE A 85 10.89 10.58 -2.06
C PHE A 85 11.92 9.64 -2.70
N VAL A 86 13.21 10.02 -2.65
CA VAL A 86 14.32 9.15 -3.07
C VAL A 86 14.33 7.87 -2.24
N LEU A 87 14.26 7.96 -0.91
CA LEU A 87 14.26 6.82 0.00
C LEU A 87 13.11 5.86 -0.31
N ALA A 88 11.87 6.36 -0.34
CA ALA A 88 10.70 5.52 -0.59
C ALA A 88 10.73 4.86 -1.98
N ALA A 89 11.10 5.62 -3.01
CA ALA A 89 11.23 5.11 -4.37
C ALA A 89 12.35 4.05 -4.49
N ALA A 90 13.50 4.31 -3.87
CA ALA A 90 14.62 3.37 -3.86
C ALA A 90 14.27 2.06 -3.14
N LEU A 91 13.68 2.13 -1.93
CA LEU A 91 13.22 0.95 -1.19
C LEU A 91 12.20 0.15 -2.00
N GLY A 92 11.28 0.82 -2.69
CA GLY A 92 10.30 0.19 -3.57
C GLY A 92 10.97 -0.57 -4.72
N ILE A 93 11.88 0.06 -5.45
CA ILE A 93 12.59 -0.57 -6.58
C ILE A 93 13.52 -1.69 -6.09
N LEU A 94 14.27 -1.49 -5.01
CA LEU A 94 15.12 -2.52 -4.44
C LEU A 94 14.31 -3.76 -4.03
N SER A 95 13.15 -3.59 -3.41
CA SER A 95 12.27 -4.70 -3.05
C SER A 95 11.83 -5.54 -4.25
N LYS A 96 11.55 -4.88 -5.38
CA LYS A 96 11.17 -5.50 -6.65
C LYS A 96 12.26 -6.41 -7.21
N HIS A 97 13.54 -6.09 -6.97
CA HIS A 97 14.68 -6.86 -7.47
C HIS A 97 15.19 -7.88 -6.45
N LEU A 98 15.18 -7.56 -5.16
CA LEU A 98 15.75 -8.39 -4.09
C LEU A 98 14.80 -9.47 -3.58
N VAL A 99 13.50 -9.15 -3.44
CA VAL A 99 12.53 -10.06 -2.83
C VAL A 99 11.66 -10.73 -3.92
N ARG A 100 12.18 -11.80 -4.49
CA ARG A 100 11.57 -12.53 -5.62
C ARG A 100 11.50 -14.04 -5.37
N PRO A 101 10.71 -14.50 -4.41
CA PRO A 101 10.49 -15.93 -4.22
C PRO A 101 9.81 -16.51 -5.47
N GLY A 102 10.44 -17.53 -6.09
CA GLY A 102 9.94 -18.10 -7.34
C GLY A 102 10.11 -17.20 -8.58
N GLY A 103 11.04 -16.23 -8.55
CA GLY A 103 11.38 -15.38 -9.70
C GLY A 103 10.44 -14.18 -9.90
N ARG A 104 9.35 -14.06 -9.13
CA ARG A 104 8.39 -12.94 -9.19
C ARG A 104 8.47 -12.13 -7.88
N HIS A 105 8.40 -10.80 -8.01
CA HIS A 105 8.27 -9.95 -6.82
C HIS A 105 6.87 -10.16 -6.21
N ILE A 106 6.82 -10.23 -4.89
CA ILE A 106 5.58 -10.49 -4.13
C ILE A 106 4.96 -9.20 -3.61
N PHE A 107 5.75 -8.17 -3.36
CA PHE A 107 5.26 -6.90 -2.86
C PHE A 107 4.90 -5.95 -3.99
N ASN A 108 3.87 -5.14 -3.79
CA ASN A 108 3.69 -3.93 -4.58
C ASN A 108 4.82 -2.96 -4.23
N PRO A 109 5.69 -2.56 -5.21
CA PRO A 109 6.92 -1.83 -4.90
C PRO A 109 6.65 -0.46 -4.28
N SER A 110 5.67 0.30 -4.78
CA SER A 110 5.33 1.61 -4.21
C SER A 110 4.80 1.47 -2.79
N ASN A 111 3.96 0.48 -2.53
CA ASN A 111 3.42 0.24 -1.19
C ASN A 111 4.52 -0.11 -0.18
N LEU A 112 5.40 -1.06 -0.50
CA LEU A 112 6.47 -1.43 0.44
C LEU A 112 7.45 -0.27 0.67
N GLY A 113 7.82 0.45 -0.39
CA GLY A 113 8.68 1.63 -0.25
C GLY A 113 8.07 2.70 0.66
N LEU A 114 6.78 2.97 0.51
CA LEU A 114 6.03 3.88 1.37
C LEU A 114 6.00 3.40 2.82
N VAL A 115 5.61 2.15 3.07
CA VAL A 115 5.54 1.59 4.43
C VAL A 115 6.88 1.69 5.13
N LEU A 116 7.97 1.28 4.49
CA LEU A 116 9.31 1.35 5.10
C LEU A 116 9.75 2.79 5.33
N CYS A 117 9.51 3.69 4.39
CA CYS A 117 9.85 5.12 4.56
C CYS A 117 9.06 5.75 5.71
N LEU A 118 7.75 5.52 5.78
CA LEU A 118 6.89 6.04 6.84
C LEU A 118 7.32 5.51 8.22
N LEU A 119 7.63 4.22 8.33
CA LEU A 119 8.08 3.61 9.59
C LEU A 119 9.44 4.12 10.08
N VAL A 120 10.37 4.33 9.15
CA VAL A 120 11.76 4.75 9.50
C VAL A 120 11.82 6.24 9.81
N VAL A 121 11.10 7.07 9.05
CA VAL A 121 11.19 8.55 9.17
C VAL A 121 10.21 9.10 10.21
N GLY A 122 9.01 8.54 10.27
CA GLY A 122 7.98 8.91 11.24
C GLY A 122 7.14 10.13 10.87
N PRO A 123 6.04 10.36 11.62
CA PRO A 123 4.99 11.33 11.28
C PRO A 123 5.38 12.80 11.46
N THR A 124 6.45 13.09 12.19
CA THR A 124 6.93 14.47 12.34
C THR A 124 7.46 15.05 11.03
N THR A 125 7.92 14.20 10.12
CA THR A 125 8.59 14.61 8.88
C THR A 125 7.84 14.18 7.63
N VAL A 126 7.34 12.93 7.60
CA VAL A 126 6.61 12.38 6.46
C VAL A 126 5.23 11.88 6.89
N PHE A 127 4.27 12.02 6.01
CA PHE A 127 2.89 11.65 6.27
C PHE A 127 2.25 11.08 5.00
N PRO A 128 1.30 10.14 5.05
CA PRO A 128 0.46 9.84 3.90
C PRO A 128 -0.37 11.06 3.51
N GLN A 129 -0.46 11.35 2.22
CA GLN A 129 -1.21 12.51 1.72
C GLN A 129 -2.65 12.51 2.25
N TYR A 130 -3.15 13.70 2.59
CA TYR A 130 -4.55 13.87 2.91
C TYR A 130 -5.34 13.87 1.61
N LEU A 131 -5.97 12.75 1.30
CA LEU A 131 -6.84 12.60 0.16
C LEU A 131 -8.32 12.74 0.55
N TRP A 132 -8.60 13.06 1.81
CA TRP A 132 -9.91 13.52 2.24
C TRP A 132 -10.08 14.97 1.81
N TRP A 133 -10.87 15.18 0.80
CA TRP A 133 -10.96 16.45 0.10
C TRP A 133 -12.14 17.33 0.58
N GLY A 134 -12.50 17.24 1.83
CA GLY A 134 -13.51 18.10 2.47
C GLY A 134 -14.96 17.77 2.07
N PRO A 135 -15.86 18.71 2.26
CA PRO A 135 -17.27 18.50 1.95
C PRO A 135 -17.49 18.20 0.48
N LEU A 136 -18.55 17.43 0.18
CA LEU A 136 -18.92 17.09 -1.18
C LEU A 136 -19.14 18.34 -2.04
N GLY A 137 -18.21 18.60 -2.94
CA GLY A 137 -18.25 19.69 -3.90
C GLY A 137 -17.82 19.20 -5.28
N PRO A 138 -17.95 20.03 -6.34
CA PRO A 138 -17.61 19.61 -7.70
C PRO A 138 -16.20 19.01 -7.85
N PRO A 139 -15.13 19.54 -7.22
CA PRO A 139 -13.80 18.92 -7.32
C PRO A 139 -13.72 17.52 -6.73
N VAL A 140 -14.39 17.29 -5.58
CA VAL A 140 -14.40 15.98 -4.90
C VAL A 140 -15.20 14.97 -5.71
N VAL A 141 -16.35 15.39 -6.27
CA VAL A 141 -17.17 14.55 -7.16
C VAL A 141 -16.37 14.17 -8.41
N ALA A 142 -15.64 15.12 -9.01
CA ALA A 142 -14.77 14.84 -10.15
C ALA A 142 -13.67 13.82 -9.81
N ALA A 143 -13.03 13.95 -8.65
CA ALA A 143 -12.03 13.00 -8.18
C ALA A 143 -12.59 11.59 -7.97
N TRP A 144 -13.75 11.48 -7.31
CA TRP A 144 -14.44 10.19 -7.16
C TRP A 144 -14.86 9.60 -8.52
N ALA A 145 -15.32 10.41 -9.45
CA ALA A 145 -15.62 9.96 -10.81
C ALA A 145 -14.38 9.39 -11.50
N VAL A 146 -13.23 10.06 -11.40
CA VAL A 146 -11.95 9.55 -11.95
C VAL A 146 -11.55 8.24 -11.28
N ILE A 147 -11.67 8.13 -9.95
CA ILE A 147 -11.35 6.90 -9.22
C ILE A 147 -12.24 5.75 -9.67
N LEU A 148 -13.56 5.93 -9.67
CA LEU A 148 -14.52 4.86 -9.95
C LEU A 148 -14.54 4.45 -11.42
N VAL A 149 -14.57 5.43 -12.34
CA VAL A 149 -14.51 5.16 -13.79
C VAL A 149 -13.14 4.56 -14.16
N GLY A 150 -12.06 5.11 -13.61
CA GLY A 150 -10.71 4.59 -13.80
C GLY A 150 -10.57 3.16 -13.28
N ALA A 151 -11.11 2.86 -12.10
CA ALA A 151 -11.13 1.52 -11.55
C ALA A 151 -11.92 0.55 -12.45
N ALA A 152 -13.13 0.93 -12.88
CA ALA A 152 -13.91 0.12 -13.80
C ALA A 152 -13.15 -0.17 -15.10
N TRP A 153 -12.48 0.84 -15.65
CA TRP A 153 -11.69 0.71 -16.88
C TRP A 153 -10.46 -0.20 -16.72
N VAL A 154 -9.81 -0.16 -15.55
CA VAL A 154 -8.61 -0.96 -15.26
C VAL A 154 -8.97 -2.37 -14.80
N LEU A 155 -9.96 -2.53 -13.90
CA LEU A 155 -10.20 -3.77 -13.18
C LEU A 155 -11.15 -4.75 -13.89
N ARG A 156 -12.12 -4.24 -14.70
CA ARG A 156 -13.05 -5.11 -15.43
C ARG A 156 -12.34 -6.14 -16.31
N PRO A 157 -11.37 -5.75 -17.16
CA PRO A 157 -10.66 -6.72 -18.00
C PRO A 157 -9.81 -7.73 -17.20
N LEU A 158 -9.46 -7.40 -15.96
CA LEU A 158 -8.63 -8.23 -15.09
C LEU A 158 -9.46 -9.18 -14.20
N GLY A 159 -10.78 -9.03 -14.18
CA GLY A 159 -11.67 -9.84 -13.34
C GLY A 159 -11.38 -9.67 -11.83
N MET A 160 -11.02 -8.45 -11.38
CA MET A 160 -10.60 -8.18 -10.01
C MET A 160 -11.76 -7.79 -9.07
N GLY A 161 -13.01 -7.75 -9.55
CA GLY A 161 -14.16 -7.33 -8.76
C GLY A 161 -14.38 -8.16 -7.49
N GLY A 162 -14.18 -9.49 -7.58
CA GLY A 162 -14.30 -10.37 -6.42
C GLY A 162 -13.26 -10.09 -5.32
N LEU A 163 -12.03 -9.72 -5.70
CA LEU A 163 -10.99 -9.30 -4.77
C LEU A 163 -11.35 -8.00 -4.06
N VAL A 164 -11.83 -7.01 -4.82
CA VAL A 164 -12.24 -5.71 -4.29
C VAL A 164 -13.39 -5.86 -3.29
N LEU A 165 -14.43 -6.61 -3.63
CA LEU A 165 -15.56 -6.87 -2.73
C LEU A 165 -15.15 -7.69 -1.50
N ALA A 166 -14.26 -8.67 -1.67
CA ALA A 166 -13.75 -9.48 -0.57
C ALA A 166 -12.92 -8.69 0.46
N PHE A 167 -12.39 -7.54 0.08
CA PHE A 167 -11.81 -6.59 1.02
C PHE A 167 -12.87 -5.61 1.55
N LEU A 168 -13.58 -4.90 0.66
CA LEU A 168 -14.47 -3.79 1.02
C LEU A 168 -15.57 -4.19 2.02
N VAL A 169 -16.22 -5.33 1.79
CA VAL A 169 -17.35 -5.74 2.61
C VAL A 169 -16.92 -6.05 4.06
N PRO A 170 -16.00 -6.99 4.33
CA PRO A 170 -15.60 -7.28 5.70
C PRO A 170 -14.91 -6.09 6.37
N PHE A 171 -14.08 -5.33 5.64
CA PHE A 171 -13.43 -4.14 6.16
C PHE A 171 -14.44 -3.07 6.60
N GLY A 172 -15.40 -2.74 5.73
CA GLY A 172 -16.44 -1.76 6.03
C GLY A 172 -17.30 -2.16 7.22
N VAL A 173 -17.66 -3.46 7.32
CA VAL A 173 -18.42 -4.00 8.46
C VAL A 173 -17.60 -3.89 9.75
N VAL A 174 -16.36 -4.35 9.78
CA VAL A 174 -15.53 -4.34 11.00
C VAL A 174 -15.23 -2.91 11.46
N VAL A 175 -14.88 -2.01 10.54
CA VAL A 175 -14.67 -0.59 10.87
C VAL A 175 -15.99 0.06 11.36
N GLY A 176 -17.13 -0.34 10.81
CA GLY A 176 -18.45 0.08 11.30
C GLY A 176 -18.74 -0.39 12.73
N LEU A 177 -18.36 -1.62 13.07
CA LEU A 177 -18.42 -2.13 14.43
C LEU A 177 -17.51 -1.35 15.39
N PHE A 178 -16.31 -0.97 14.96
CA PHE A 178 -15.43 -0.10 15.76
C PHE A 178 -16.09 1.25 16.02
N ALA A 179 -16.63 1.89 14.99
CA ALA A 179 -17.37 3.16 15.13
C ALA A 179 -18.56 3.06 16.08
N ALA A 180 -19.34 1.98 16.00
CA ALA A 180 -20.48 1.73 16.87
C ALA A 180 -20.07 1.48 18.33
N ASN A 181 -18.86 0.96 18.58
CA ASN A 181 -18.31 0.75 19.90
C ASN A 181 -17.47 1.94 20.41
N GLY A 182 -17.61 3.13 19.80
CA GLY A 182 -17.00 4.36 20.30
C GLY A 182 -15.53 4.55 19.89
N ALA A 183 -15.04 3.84 18.89
CA ALA A 183 -13.68 4.09 18.38
C ALA A 183 -13.57 5.49 17.79
N CYS A 184 -12.45 6.15 18.09
CA CYS A 184 -12.10 7.49 17.65
C CYS A 184 -10.64 7.53 17.21
N PHE A 185 -10.29 8.51 16.37
CA PHE A 185 -8.89 8.83 16.09
C PHE A 185 -8.67 10.35 16.08
N ASP A 186 -7.45 10.75 16.38
CA ASP A 186 -7.02 12.13 16.30
C ASP A 186 -6.48 12.42 14.89
N ALA A 187 -6.93 13.54 14.31
CA ALA A 187 -6.54 14.00 12.98
C ALA A 187 -5.87 15.36 13.06
N VAL A 188 -4.76 15.55 12.33
CA VAL A 188 -3.99 16.82 12.32
C VAL A 188 -4.81 18.03 11.83
N TRP A 189 -5.86 17.79 11.05
CA TRP A 189 -6.72 18.81 10.45
C TRP A 189 -7.93 19.15 11.31
N ARG A 190 -8.11 18.55 12.48
CA ARG A 190 -9.25 18.76 13.37
C ARG A 190 -8.81 18.80 14.83
N VAL A 191 -9.42 19.70 15.60
CA VAL A 191 -9.13 19.84 17.03
C VAL A 191 -9.75 18.70 17.84
N ASP A 192 -10.98 18.29 17.49
CA ASP A 192 -11.68 17.20 18.17
C ASP A 192 -11.39 15.88 17.50
N SER A 193 -11.37 14.79 18.30
CA SER A 193 -11.24 13.43 17.80
C SER A 193 -12.39 13.07 16.85
N VAL A 194 -12.09 12.32 15.81
CA VAL A 194 -13.06 11.87 14.81
C VAL A 194 -13.69 10.57 15.30
N CYS A 195 -14.97 10.59 15.62
CA CYS A 195 -15.72 9.46 16.21
C CYS A 195 -17.00 9.11 15.44
N GLY A 196 -17.60 7.98 15.76
CA GLY A 196 -18.91 7.55 15.27
C GLY A 196 -18.97 7.42 13.74
N ALA A 197 -20.03 7.97 13.12
CA ALA A 197 -20.20 7.90 11.67
C ALA A 197 -19.03 8.53 10.90
N ASN A 198 -18.46 9.63 11.40
CA ASN A 198 -17.30 10.28 10.79
C ASN A 198 -16.05 9.40 10.84
N TYR A 199 -15.87 8.60 11.90
CA TYR A 199 -14.83 7.58 11.97
C TYR A 199 -14.98 6.57 10.84
N TRP A 200 -16.17 6.00 10.69
CA TRP A 200 -16.45 5.01 9.65
C TRP A 200 -16.25 5.57 8.24
N ILE A 201 -16.78 6.77 7.97
CA ILE A 201 -16.65 7.43 6.68
C ILE A 201 -15.16 7.72 6.39
N GLY A 202 -14.43 8.29 7.35
CA GLY A 202 -13.02 8.66 7.22
C GLY A 202 -12.09 7.47 7.03
N VAL A 203 -12.41 6.32 7.61
CA VAL A 203 -11.57 5.12 7.50
C VAL A 203 -12.00 4.20 6.36
N ALA A 204 -13.30 3.87 6.24
CA ALA A 204 -13.76 2.84 5.32
C ALA A 204 -14.09 3.37 3.91
N ILE A 205 -14.56 4.62 3.80
CA ILE A 205 -15.03 5.22 2.53
C ILE A 205 -14.11 6.35 2.06
N SER A 206 -12.92 6.49 2.63
CA SER A 206 -12.00 7.54 2.19
C SER A 206 -11.46 7.28 0.77
N PRO A 207 -11.15 8.35 0.00
CA PRO A 207 -10.49 8.21 -1.29
C PRO A 207 -9.16 7.48 -1.21
N GLU A 208 -8.44 7.58 -0.08
CA GLU A 208 -7.19 6.86 0.18
C GLU A 208 -7.40 5.35 0.14
N VAL A 209 -8.42 4.88 0.88
CA VAL A 209 -8.75 3.45 0.91
C VAL A 209 -9.26 3.00 -0.44
N ALA A 210 -10.05 3.82 -1.13
CA ALA A 210 -10.49 3.52 -2.49
C ALA A 210 -9.29 3.37 -3.46
N ILE A 211 -8.34 4.30 -3.46
CA ILE A 211 -7.13 4.22 -4.29
C ILE A 211 -6.28 3.00 -3.91
N PHE A 212 -6.12 2.75 -2.61
CA PHE A 212 -5.39 1.58 -2.11
C PHE A 212 -5.98 0.28 -2.65
N ILE A 213 -7.28 0.06 -2.50
CA ILE A 213 -7.94 -1.17 -2.90
C ILE A 213 -7.97 -1.33 -4.43
N LEU A 214 -8.34 -0.24 -5.11
CA LEU A 214 -8.61 -0.28 -6.54
C LEU A 214 -7.34 -0.28 -7.39
N PHE A 215 -6.21 0.22 -6.87
CA PHE A 215 -5.00 0.39 -7.69
C PHE A 215 -3.72 -0.20 -7.08
N MET A 216 -3.63 -0.40 -5.76
CA MET A 216 -2.45 -0.98 -5.13
C MET A 216 -2.65 -2.47 -4.80
N MET A 217 -3.72 -2.82 -4.09
CA MET A 217 -4.01 -4.21 -3.73
C MET A 217 -4.39 -5.04 -4.95
N SER A 218 -5.05 -4.44 -5.92
CA SER A 218 -5.49 -5.09 -7.16
C SER A 218 -4.41 -5.15 -8.26
N ASP A 219 -3.13 -4.88 -7.94
CA ASP A 219 -2.04 -5.01 -8.92
C ASP A 219 -1.94 -6.47 -9.42
N PRO A 220 -2.15 -6.72 -10.73
CA PRO A 220 -2.17 -8.09 -11.27
C PRO A 220 -0.82 -8.79 -11.20
N ARG A 221 0.27 -8.07 -10.90
CA ARG A 221 1.61 -8.65 -10.76
C ARG A 221 1.83 -9.26 -9.37
N THR A 222 1.17 -8.73 -8.34
CA THR A 222 1.31 -9.16 -6.95
C THR A 222 0.10 -9.93 -6.44
N ALA A 223 -1.10 -9.62 -6.96
CA ALA A 223 -2.33 -10.33 -6.61
C ALA A 223 -2.33 -11.79 -7.13
N PRO A 224 -3.00 -12.72 -6.42
CA PRO A 224 -3.15 -14.10 -6.85
C PRO A 224 -3.87 -14.24 -8.20
N HIS A 225 -3.52 -15.29 -8.98
CA HIS A 225 -4.15 -15.51 -10.29
C HIS A 225 -5.51 -16.22 -10.20
N ARG A 226 -5.66 -17.15 -9.25
CA ARG A 226 -6.89 -17.94 -9.09
C ARG A 226 -7.99 -17.11 -8.42
N PRO A 227 -9.25 -17.11 -8.92
CA PRO A 227 -10.33 -16.32 -8.34
C PRO A 227 -10.57 -16.57 -6.85
N GLY A 228 -10.59 -17.84 -6.40
CA GLY A 228 -10.73 -18.16 -4.98
C GLY A 228 -9.58 -17.65 -4.12
N ALA A 229 -8.33 -17.69 -4.62
CA ALA A 229 -7.19 -17.14 -3.92
C ALA A 229 -7.24 -15.60 -3.83
N ARG A 230 -7.85 -14.92 -4.82
CA ARG A 230 -8.10 -13.47 -4.78
C ARG A 230 -9.06 -13.10 -3.65
N VAL A 231 -10.12 -13.88 -3.47
CA VAL A 231 -11.09 -13.68 -2.37
C VAL A 231 -10.40 -13.85 -1.02
N VAL A 232 -9.66 -14.95 -0.82
CA VAL A 232 -8.91 -15.17 0.43
C VAL A 232 -7.90 -14.07 0.68
N TYR A 233 -7.19 -13.61 -0.35
CA TYR A 233 -6.23 -12.51 -0.25
C TYR A 233 -6.90 -11.20 0.15
N GLY A 234 -8.05 -10.85 -0.46
CA GLY A 234 -8.82 -9.66 -0.09
C GLY A 234 -9.30 -9.71 1.36
N MET A 235 -9.91 -10.82 1.77
CA MET A 235 -10.37 -11.03 3.15
C MET A 235 -9.21 -10.99 4.17
N ALA A 236 -8.09 -11.65 3.87
CA ALA A 236 -6.91 -11.63 4.74
C ALA A 236 -6.34 -10.21 4.89
N THR A 237 -6.26 -9.45 3.79
CA THR A 237 -5.80 -8.05 3.85
C THR A 237 -6.76 -7.19 4.67
N ALA A 238 -8.08 -7.39 4.53
CA ALA A 238 -9.09 -6.68 5.33
C ALA A 238 -8.96 -7.01 6.83
N ALA A 239 -8.79 -8.30 7.17
CA ALA A 239 -8.63 -8.74 8.55
C ALA A 239 -7.36 -8.16 9.20
N VAL A 240 -6.23 -8.20 8.48
CA VAL A 240 -4.97 -7.62 8.97
C VAL A 240 -5.08 -6.11 9.12
N ALA A 241 -5.68 -5.41 8.14
CA ALA A 241 -5.89 -3.96 8.21
C ALA A 241 -6.75 -3.59 9.42
N SER A 242 -7.88 -4.27 9.61
CA SER A 242 -8.77 -4.03 10.76
C SER A 242 -8.09 -4.29 12.09
N ALA A 243 -7.33 -5.39 12.21
CA ALA A 243 -6.59 -5.72 13.43
C ALA A 243 -5.54 -4.65 13.78
N LEU A 244 -4.81 -4.15 12.78
CA LEU A 244 -3.83 -3.09 12.99
C LEU A 244 -4.48 -1.75 13.31
N ILE A 245 -5.59 -1.40 12.64
CA ILE A 245 -6.33 -0.15 12.89
C ILE A 245 -6.92 -0.11 14.28
N TYR A 246 -7.39 -1.24 14.81
CA TYR A 246 -8.03 -1.32 16.12
C TYR A 246 -7.20 -0.70 17.25
N ILE A 247 -5.88 -0.79 17.15
CA ILE A 247 -4.95 -0.28 18.17
C ILE A 247 -4.44 1.14 17.87
N GLN A 248 -4.84 1.76 16.72
CA GLN A 248 -4.29 3.05 16.32
C GLN A 248 -5.18 4.22 16.76
N PRO A 249 -4.65 5.13 17.58
CA PRO A 249 -5.40 6.32 18.03
C PRO A 249 -5.27 7.51 17.07
N THR A 250 -4.41 7.44 16.03
CA THR A 250 -4.07 8.56 15.14
C THR A 250 -4.38 8.27 13.68
N GLU A 251 -4.65 9.32 12.90
CA GLU A 251 -4.83 9.24 11.45
C GLU A 251 -3.62 8.63 10.74
N TYR A 252 -2.41 9.01 11.18
CA TYR A 252 -1.17 8.44 10.64
C TYR A 252 -1.11 6.92 10.82
N GLY A 253 -1.35 6.47 12.04
CA GLY A 253 -1.35 5.04 12.37
C GLY A 253 -2.39 4.25 11.58
N ILE A 254 -3.61 4.80 11.40
CA ILE A 254 -4.67 4.19 10.59
C ILE A 254 -4.24 4.03 9.13
N LYS A 255 -3.75 5.10 8.50
CA LYS A 255 -3.30 5.07 7.10
C LYS A 255 -2.10 4.15 6.90
N LEU A 256 -1.13 4.18 7.82
CA LEU A 256 0.00 3.27 7.82
C LEU A 256 -0.45 1.80 7.96
N SER A 257 -1.43 1.53 8.82
CA SER A 257 -1.99 0.18 9.03
C SER A 257 -2.60 -0.42 7.77
N VAL A 258 -3.33 0.38 6.99
CA VAL A 258 -3.89 -0.05 5.70
C VAL A 258 -2.78 -0.44 4.71
N LEU A 259 -1.74 0.39 4.58
CA LEU A 259 -0.60 0.12 3.69
C LEU A 259 0.22 -1.10 4.18
N ALA A 260 0.45 -1.19 5.48
CA ALA A 260 1.18 -2.29 6.11
C ALA A 260 0.47 -3.64 5.96
N ALA A 261 -0.88 -3.63 6.04
CA ALA A 261 -1.68 -4.84 5.87
C ALA A 261 -1.44 -5.51 4.52
N LEU A 262 -1.32 -4.74 3.45
CA LEU A 262 -0.97 -5.28 2.12
C LEU A 262 0.43 -5.91 2.13
N THR A 263 1.41 -5.24 2.73
CA THR A 263 2.78 -5.77 2.84
C THR A 263 2.79 -7.09 3.60
N ILE A 264 2.11 -7.17 4.75
CA ILE A 264 2.03 -8.37 5.58
C ILE A 264 1.32 -9.50 4.83
N THR A 265 0.20 -9.22 4.17
CA THR A 265 -0.55 -10.23 3.41
C THR A 265 0.25 -10.74 2.21
N CYS A 266 0.92 -9.86 1.47
CA CYS A 266 1.80 -10.23 0.36
C CYS A 266 2.93 -11.17 0.78
N ALA A 267 3.51 -10.97 1.96
CA ALA A 267 4.54 -11.84 2.52
C ALA A 267 3.95 -13.15 3.07
N GLY A 268 2.76 -13.09 3.66
CA GLY A 268 2.09 -14.25 4.25
C GLY A 268 1.69 -15.32 3.23
N MET A 269 1.30 -14.92 2.01
CA MET A 269 0.88 -15.86 0.97
C MET A 269 1.95 -16.89 0.58
N PRO A 270 3.19 -16.52 0.22
CA PRO A 270 4.25 -17.48 -0.07
C PRO A 270 4.67 -18.31 1.16
N LEU A 271 4.61 -17.73 2.36
CA LEU A 271 4.89 -18.44 3.61
C LEU A 271 3.86 -19.54 3.88
N ALA A 272 2.57 -19.24 3.72
CA ALA A 272 1.50 -20.22 3.85
C ALA A 272 1.64 -21.36 2.81
N GLY A 273 1.93 -21.03 1.57
CA GLY A 273 2.20 -22.02 0.52
C GLY A 273 3.39 -22.92 0.84
N TRP A 274 4.47 -22.35 1.36
CA TRP A 274 5.65 -23.10 1.77
C TRP A 274 5.35 -24.03 2.97
N LEU A 275 4.63 -23.56 3.98
CA LEU A 275 4.22 -24.36 5.13
C LEU A 275 3.32 -25.53 4.72
N LEU A 276 2.35 -25.30 3.84
CA LEU A 276 1.47 -26.36 3.33
C LEU A 276 2.25 -27.42 2.56
N CYS A 277 3.18 -27.03 1.68
CA CYS A 277 4.05 -27.97 1.00
C CYS A 277 4.95 -28.77 1.98
N TRP A 278 5.47 -28.12 3.00
CA TRP A 278 6.31 -28.76 4.02
C TRP A 278 5.51 -29.81 4.84
N THR A 279 4.31 -29.45 5.28
CA THR A 279 3.43 -30.38 6.03
C THR A 279 2.97 -31.56 5.18
N GLN A 280 2.66 -31.34 3.90
CA GLN A 280 2.32 -32.44 2.98
C GLN A 280 3.49 -33.39 2.77
N ARG A 281 4.71 -32.89 2.59
CA ARG A 281 5.93 -33.73 2.49
C ARG A 281 6.15 -34.57 3.75
N GLN A 282 5.92 -34.01 4.94
CA GLN A 282 6.02 -34.74 6.19
C GLN A 282 4.96 -35.85 6.33
N ARG A 283 3.73 -35.60 5.84
CA ARG A 283 2.68 -36.62 5.81
C ARG A 283 3.03 -37.80 4.89
N ILE A 284 3.55 -37.50 3.70
CA ILE A 284 3.96 -38.54 2.73
C ILE A 284 5.12 -39.35 3.29
N ASN A 285 6.09 -38.74 3.96
CA ASN A 285 7.22 -39.46 4.56
C ASN A 285 6.87 -40.25 5.82
N ARG A 286 5.66 -40.06 6.40
CA ARG A 286 5.20 -40.82 7.59
C ARG A 286 4.34 -42.02 7.27
N VAL A 287 3.99 -42.26 6.00
CA VAL A 287 3.28 -43.47 5.58
C VAL A 287 4.33 -44.50 5.19
N PRO A 288 4.59 -45.54 6.03
CA PRO A 288 5.48 -46.64 5.67
C PRO A 288 4.73 -47.60 4.73
N GLY A 289 5.22 -47.74 3.50
CA GLY A 289 4.76 -48.74 2.57
C GLY A 289 3.78 -48.22 1.52
N ASP A 290 4.33 -47.78 0.39
CA ASP A 290 3.91 -48.08 -0.99
C ASP A 290 4.90 -47.39 -1.94
N LYS A 291 5.93 -48.12 -2.28
CA LYS A 291 6.93 -47.67 -3.27
C LYS A 291 6.49 -47.96 -4.71
N GLU A 292 5.21 -47.99 -4.97
CA GLU A 292 4.67 -48.09 -6.34
C GLU A 292 3.52 -47.09 -6.50
N ALA A 293 3.86 -45.84 -6.62
CA ALA A 293 2.88 -44.83 -7.03
C ALA A 293 3.30 -44.20 -8.34
N THR A 294 2.62 -44.66 -9.38
CA THR A 294 2.38 -44.04 -10.68
C THR A 294 2.78 -42.58 -10.74
N GLN A 295 3.76 -42.23 -11.57
CA GLN A 295 4.05 -40.85 -11.93
C GLN A 295 2.78 -40.24 -12.54
N PRO A 296 2.27 -39.14 -12.03
CA PRO A 296 1.21 -38.41 -12.70
C PRO A 296 1.80 -37.77 -13.96
N THR A 297 1.44 -38.31 -15.11
CA THR A 297 1.60 -37.74 -16.43
C THR A 297 0.64 -36.54 -16.56
N GLY A 298 1.01 -35.42 -16.03
CA GLY A 298 0.34 -34.17 -16.18
C GLY A 298 1.37 -33.07 -16.02
N SER A 299 1.69 -32.38 -17.11
CA SER A 299 2.56 -31.21 -17.17
C SER A 299 1.91 -29.97 -16.48
N ALA A 300 1.57 -30.12 -15.20
CA ALA A 300 1.36 -28.94 -14.35
C ALA A 300 2.75 -28.36 -14.05
N GLU A 301 3.04 -27.21 -14.62
CA GLU A 301 4.22 -26.42 -14.36
C GLU A 301 4.46 -26.34 -12.84
N ARG A 302 5.43 -27.10 -12.35
CA ARG A 302 5.82 -27.06 -10.93
C ARG A 302 6.36 -25.66 -10.68
N PRO A 303 5.79 -24.90 -9.72
CA PRO A 303 6.35 -23.60 -9.37
C PRO A 303 7.81 -23.80 -8.96
N ALA A 304 8.71 -23.01 -9.55
CA ALA A 304 10.13 -23.04 -9.25
C ALA A 304 10.32 -22.93 -7.72
N PRO A 305 11.21 -23.72 -7.10
CA PRO A 305 11.41 -23.70 -5.66
C PRO A 305 11.82 -22.28 -5.25
N ALA A 306 11.05 -21.70 -4.31
CA ALA A 306 11.36 -20.38 -3.76
C ALA A 306 12.78 -20.41 -3.18
N ARG A 307 13.63 -19.47 -3.59
CA ARG A 307 14.97 -19.33 -3.01
C ARG A 307 14.80 -19.08 -1.51
N ARG A 308 15.43 -19.89 -0.66
CA ARG A 308 15.32 -19.80 0.81
C ARG A 308 15.56 -18.37 1.33
N GLY A 309 16.54 -17.64 0.77
CA GLY A 309 16.81 -16.25 1.13
C GLY A 309 15.65 -15.28 0.90
N SER A 310 14.88 -15.45 -0.18
CA SER A 310 13.72 -14.58 -0.44
C SER A 310 12.54 -14.86 0.50
N VAL A 311 12.38 -16.09 0.97
CA VAL A 311 11.34 -16.45 1.97
C VAL A 311 11.73 -15.88 3.33
N VAL A 312 13.00 -15.98 3.73
CA VAL A 312 13.52 -15.39 4.96
C VAL A 312 13.37 -13.86 4.92
N ALA A 313 13.74 -13.21 3.81
CA ALA A 313 13.58 -11.77 3.66
C ALA A 313 12.10 -11.33 3.79
N ALA A 314 11.16 -12.07 3.20
CA ALA A 314 9.74 -11.81 3.33
C ALA A 314 9.27 -11.93 4.80
N ALA A 315 9.73 -12.96 5.52
CA ALA A 315 9.40 -13.16 6.93
C ALA A 315 9.96 -12.04 7.82
N VAL A 316 11.21 -11.65 7.61
CA VAL A 316 11.85 -10.55 8.35
C VAL A 316 11.11 -9.23 8.11
N ILE A 317 10.79 -8.91 6.85
CA ILE A 317 10.01 -7.70 6.53
C ILE A 317 8.65 -7.73 7.22
N THR A 318 7.96 -8.88 7.22
CA THR A 318 6.65 -9.02 7.89
C THR A 318 6.76 -8.77 9.38
N LEU A 319 7.70 -9.39 10.05
CA LEU A 319 7.92 -9.22 11.50
C LEU A 319 8.29 -7.79 11.84
N PHE A 320 9.20 -7.18 11.07
CA PHE A 320 9.60 -5.79 11.25
C PHE A 320 8.40 -4.83 11.07
N VAL A 321 7.67 -4.95 9.96
CA VAL A 321 6.53 -4.09 9.67
C VAL A 321 5.43 -4.26 10.72
N SER A 322 5.09 -5.50 11.10
CA SER A 322 4.07 -5.75 12.13
C SER A 322 4.46 -5.16 13.48
N GLY A 323 5.70 -5.43 13.95
CA GLY A 323 6.19 -4.92 15.21
C GLY A 323 6.30 -3.39 15.24
N ALA A 324 6.78 -2.79 14.16
CA ALA A 324 6.91 -1.34 14.06
C ALA A 324 5.55 -0.63 14.02
N VAL A 325 4.55 -1.17 13.31
CA VAL A 325 3.17 -0.61 13.32
C VAL A 325 2.54 -0.71 14.70
N VAL A 326 2.74 -1.83 15.42
CA VAL A 326 2.27 -1.96 16.83
C VAL A 326 2.97 -0.94 17.71
N ALA A 327 4.27 -0.72 17.55
CA ALA A 327 5.02 0.26 18.33
C ALA A 327 4.55 1.70 18.10
N THR A 328 4.07 2.05 16.89
CA THR A 328 3.51 3.40 16.65
C THR A 328 2.24 3.66 17.47
N ALA A 329 1.45 2.65 17.77
CA ALA A 329 0.24 2.78 18.57
C ALA A 329 0.50 3.14 20.04
N GLY A 330 1.62 2.66 20.60
CA GLY A 330 2.01 2.91 21.99
C GLY A 330 2.90 4.13 22.21
N ASN A 331 3.28 4.83 21.13
CA ASN A 331 4.19 5.95 21.23
C ASN A 331 3.46 7.27 21.52
N GLN A 332 3.38 7.65 22.80
CA GLN A 332 2.72 8.88 23.27
C GLN A 332 3.34 10.14 22.64
N GLN A 333 4.65 10.15 22.37
CA GLN A 333 5.32 11.28 21.73
C GLN A 333 4.82 11.51 20.28
N LEU A 334 4.45 10.44 19.56
CA LEU A 334 3.87 10.57 18.23
C LEU A 334 2.46 11.15 18.30
N ILE A 335 1.66 10.73 19.28
CA ILE A 335 0.31 11.25 19.50
C ILE A 335 0.37 12.74 19.85
N ASP A 336 1.26 13.13 20.74
CA ASP A 336 1.44 14.51 21.17
C ASP A 336 2.02 15.39 20.04
N ALA A 337 2.93 14.85 19.22
CA ALA A 337 3.47 15.54 18.05
C ALA A 337 2.40 15.81 16.98
N GLU A 338 1.50 14.86 16.75
CA GLU A 338 0.36 15.06 15.83
C GLU A 338 -0.60 16.14 16.35
N ARG A 339 -0.91 16.13 17.65
CA ARG A 339 -1.73 17.18 18.30
C ARG A 339 -1.06 18.55 18.25
N GLY A 340 0.25 18.61 18.54
CA GLY A 340 1.03 19.85 18.50
C GLY A 340 1.20 20.43 17.09
N ALA A 341 1.37 19.61 16.08
CA ALA A 341 1.48 20.05 14.69
C ALA A 341 0.18 20.63 14.13
N GLY A 342 -0.97 20.20 14.63
CA GLY A 342 -2.29 20.76 14.29
C GLY A 342 -2.49 22.18 14.82
N VAL A 343 -1.89 22.51 15.97
CA VAL A 343 -2.01 23.83 16.62
C VAL A 343 -1.06 24.87 15.99
N THR A 344 0.10 24.45 15.49
CA THR A 344 1.12 25.38 14.94
C THR A 344 0.98 25.63 13.44
N SER A 345 0.32 24.75 12.71
CA SER A 345 0.01 24.97 11.30
C SER A 345 -1.27 25.80 11.21
N GLY A 346 -1.24 27.11 11.15
CA GLY A 346 -2.40 27.98 10.91
C GLY A 346 -3.21 27.68 9.64
N ASP A 347 -3.27 26.43 9.28
CA ASP A 347 -4.04 25.79 8.23
C ASP A 347 -5.45 25.43 8.74
N THR A 348 -6.18 26.43 9.28
CA THR A 348 -7.64 26.31 9.31
C THR A 348 -8.10 26.13 7.86
N PRO A 349 -8.84 25.05 7.53
CA PRO A 349 -9.52 24.98 6.25
C PRO A 349 -10.40 26.23 6.15
N ARG A 350 -10.20 27.06 5.14
CA ARG A 350 -11.22 28.04 4.77
C ARG A 350 -12.49 27.24 4.48
N GLN A 351 -13.49 27.52 5.29
CA GLN A 351 -14.85 26.98 5.17
C GLN A 351 -15.40 27.18 3.78
#